data_4dff8da9b7c8e402c521cef833ca1a52
#
_entry.id   4dff8da9b7c8e402c521cef833ca1a52
#
_cell.length_a   1.000
_cell.length_b   1.000
_cell.length_c   1.000
_cell.angle_alpha   90.00
_cell.angle_beta   90.00
_cell.angle_gamma   90.00
#
_symmetry.space_group_name_H-M   'P 1'
#
loop_
_entity.id
_entity.type
_entity.pdbx_description
1 polymer ?
#
loop_
_entity_poly.entity_id
_entity_poly.type
_entity_poly.pdbx_seq_one_letter_code
_entity_poly.pdbx_strand_id
1 'polypeptide(L)'
;MLQPSRSKFRKAHKGRIKGKATRGSALNFGSHGLQALEPERVTSRQIEAARVALTRHMQRKGRVWLRIFPNIPVSKKPIEVRMGKGKGSPEYWVYRVKPGRIIFEIDGVNDAVAKESFDRAASKLPIKTKIVKRNLNL
;
A
#
# COMPACT_ATOMS: atom_id res chain seq x y z
N MET A 1 -3.96 -5.32 12.63
CA MET A 1 -3.48 -4.57 11.46
C MET A 1 -2.07 -4.99 11.11
N LEU A 2 -1.69 -4.77 9.86
CA LEU A 2 -0.36 -5.12 9.38
C LEU A 2 0.71 -4.29 10.09
N GLN A 3 1.68 -4.97 10.66
CA GLN A 3 2.86 -4.35 11.27
C GLN A 3 3.96 -5.40 11.41
N PRO A 4 5.24 -5.00 11.45
CA PRO A 4 6.32 -5.96 11.68
C PRO A 4 6.18 -6.61 13.06
N SER A 5 6.37 -7.92 13.13
CA SER A 5 6.39 -8.63 14.40
C SER A 5 7.64 -8.26 15.22
N ARG A 6 8.71 -7.89 14.53
CA ARG A 6 9.98 -7.49 15.13
C ARG A 6 10.65 -6.46 14.24
N SER A 7 11.17 -5.38 14.81
CA SER A 7 11.88 -4.37 14.07
C SER A 7 13.27 -4.14 14.67
N LYS A 8 14.25 -3.84 13.82
CA LYS A 8 15.62 -3.54 14.24
C LYS A 8 15.65 -2.24 15.05
N PHE A 9 14.88 -1.23 14.62
CA PHE A 9 14.76 0.04 15.32
C PHE A 9 13.30 0.31 15.62
N ARG A 10 13.02 0.76 16.85
CA ARG A 10 11.67 1.09 17.28
C ARG A 10 11.13 2.33 16.58
N LYS A 11 12.01 3.28 16.27
CA LYS A 11 11.65 4.56 15.64
C LYS A 11 12.47 4.75 14.38
N ALA A 12 11.95 5.54 13.44
CA ALA A 12 12.63 5.84 12.19
C ALA A 12 12.50 7.32 11.84
N HIS A 13 13.44 7.82 11.06
CA HIS A 13 13.36 9.17 10.53
C HIS A 13 12.27 9.28 9.48
N LYS A 14 11.58 10.44 9.46
CA LYS A 14 10.51 10.68 8.50
C LYS A 14 11.01 10.58 7.05
N GLY A 15 12.10 11.25 6.73
CA GLY A 15 12.68 11.23 5.39
C GLY A 15 11.75 11.76 4.29
N ARG A 16 12.26 11.77 3.07
CA ARG A 16 11.50 12.12 1.87
C ARG A 16 11.54 10.94 0.91
N ILE A 17 10.42 10.70 0.21
CA ILE A 17 10.32 9.64 -0.78
C ILE A 17 10.82 10.20 -2.10
N LYS A 18 11.92 9.63 -2.61
CA LYS A 18 12.56 10.08 -3.86
C LYS A 18 12.64 8.94 -4.86
N GLY A 19 12.64 9.30 -6.14
CA GLY A 19 12.86 8.36 -7.24
C GLY A 19 11.62 7.56 -7.60
N LYS A 20 11.82 6.64 -8.55
CA LYS A 20 10.79 5.73 -9.03
C LYS A 20 11.08 4.32 -8.56
N ALA A 21 10.04 3.49 -8.49
CA ALA A 21 10.21 2.10 -8.12
C ALA A 21 10.94 1.34 -9.23
N THR A 22 12.06 0.69 -8.88
CA THR A 22 12.79 -0.19 -9.79
C THR A 22 12.49 -1.65 -9.51
N ARG A 23 12.02 -1.94 -8.29
CA ARG A 23 11.57 -3.28 -7.89
C ARG A 23 10.09 -3.21 -7.54
N GLY A 24 9.36 -4.29 -7.80
CA GLY A 24 7.93 -4.33 -7.53
C GLY A 24 7.11 -3.45 -8.47
N SER A 25 7.64 -3.13 -9.65
CA SER A 25 6.96 -2.33 -10.68
C SER A 25 6.31 -3.16 -11.77
N ALA A 26 6.47 -4.48 -11.73
CA ALA A 26 5.90 -5.41 -12.69
C ALA A 26 4.99 -6.42 -12.00
N LEU A 27 4.00 -6.94 -12.73
CA LEU A 27 3.12 -8.00 -12.24
C LEU A 27 3.88 -9.32 -12.22
N ASN A 28 3.87 -10.00 -11.07
CA ASN A 28 4.54 -11.29 -10.89
C ASN A 28 3.58 -12.43 -10.61
N PHE A 29 2.44 -12.16 -10.00
CA PHE A 29 1.53 -13.18 -9.50
C PHE A 29 0.17 -13.16 -10.17
N GLY A 30 -0.40 -11.99 -10.41
CA GLY A 30 -1.76 -11.84 -10.89
C GLY A 30 -1.85 -11.41 -12.34
N SER A 31 -3.10 -11.34 -12.83
CA SER A 31 -3.41 -10.85 -14.18
C SER A 31 -3.58 -9.34 -14.22
N HIS A 32 -3.95 -8.74 -13.11
CA HIS A 32 -4.19 -7.30 -12.96
C HIS A 32 -3.48 -6.78 -11.72
N GLY A 33 -3.08 -5.52 -11.77
CA GLY A 33 -2.45 -4.88 -10.63
C GLY A 33 -2.84 -3.42 -10.50
N LEU A 34 -2.74 -2.91 -9.29
CA LEU A 34 -2.93 -1.50 -8.98
C LEU A 34 -1.56 -0.87 -8.76
N GLN A 35 -1.20 0.07 -9.63
CA GLN A 35 0.11 0.70 -9.63
C GLN A 35 0.02 2.13 -9.13
N ALA A 36 0.94 2.52 -8.26
CA ALA A 36 1.02 3.87 -7.74
C ALA A 36 1.57 4.84 -8.80
N LEU A 37 0.99 6.03 -8.88
CA LEU A 37 1.44 7.10 -9.78
C LEU A 37 2.14 8.23 -9.04
N GLU A 38 2.02 8.28 -7.71
CA GLU A 38 2.56 9.33 -6.88
C GLU A 38 3.34 8.75 -5.71
N PRO A 39 4.36 9.48 -5.20
CA PRO A 39 5.03 9.09 -3.95
C PRO A 39 4.19 9.50 -2.75
N GLU A 40 4.01 8.61 -1.79
CA GLU A 40 3.29 8.90 -0.54
C GLU A 40 3.56 7.84 0.51
N ARG A 41 3.26 8.19 1.75
CA ARG A 41 3.21 7.22 2.83
C ARG A 41 1.80 6.65 2.92
N VAL A 42 1.70 5.33 2.84
CA VAL A 42 0.43 4.63 2.95
C VAL A 42 0.41 3.91 4.30
N THR A 43 -0.59 4.21 5.12
CA THR A 43 -0.68 3.62 6.46
C THR A 43 -1.22 2.20 6.39
N SER A 44 -0.94 1.41 7.44
CA SER A 44 -1.48 0.05 7.54
C SER A 44 -3.01 0.03 7.52
N ARG A 45 -3.65 1.08 8.09
CA ARG A 45 -5.11 1.21 8.06
C ARG A 45 -5.64 1.45 6.65
N GLN A 46 -4.96 2.28 5.87
CA GLN A 46 -5.33 2.53 4.48
C GLN A 46 -5.16 1.27 3.63
N ILE A 47 -4.07 0.54 3.82
CA ILE A 47 -3.82 -0.73 3.13
C ILE A 47 -4.93 -1.74 3.45
N GLU A 48 -5.27 -1.88 4.72
CA GLU A 48 -6.31 -2.81 5.15
C GLU A 48 -7.69 -2.42 4.62
N ALA A 49 -8.02 -1.13 4.66
CA ALA A 49 -9.28 -0.62 4.11
C ALA A 49 -9.40 -0.89 2.61
N ALA A 50 -8.30 -0.66 1.87
CA ALA A 50 -8.27 -0.94 0.44
C ALA A 50 -8.42 -2.43 0.15
N ARG A 51 -7.74 -3.28 0.90
CA ARG A 51 -7.83 -4.74 0.76
C ARG A 51 -9.26 -5.23 1.00
N VAL A 52 -9.91 -4.74 2.05
CA VAL A 52 -11.29 -5.12 2.38
C VAL A 52 -12.25 -4.67 1.27
N ALA A 53 -12.11 -3.43 0.78
CA ALA A 53 -12.95 -2.93 -0.31
C ALA A 53 -12.79 -3.77 -1.58
N LEU A 54 -11.55 -4.14 -1.89
CA LEU A 54 -11.21 -4.97 -3.04
C LEU A 54 -11.86 -6.36 -2.95
N THR A 55 -11.66 -7.05 -1.83
CA THR A 55 -12.18 -8.42 -1.64
C THR A 55 -13.70 -8.46 -1.56
N ARG A 56 -14.33 -7.45 -0.98
CA ARG A 56 -15.79 -7.37 -0.94
C ARG A 56 -16.40 -7.27 -2.32
N HIS A 57 -15.82 -6.42 -3.17
CA HIS A 57 -16.34 -6.28 -4.53
C HIS A 57 -16.13 -7.55 -5.35
N MET A 58 -15.01 -8.24 -5.15
CA MET A 58 -14.74 -9.52 -5.82
C MET A 58 -15.59 -10.67 -5.28
N GLN A 59 -16.37 -10.45 -4.21
CA GLN A 59 -17.19 -11.48 -3.55
C GLN A 59 -16.36 -12.68 -3.13
N ARG A 60 -15.10 -12.45 -2.72
CA ARG A 60 -14.14 -13.49 -2.34
C ARG A 60 -13.78 -14.47 -3.46
N LYS A 61 -14.09 -14.12 -4.71
CA LYS A 61 -13.67 -14.88 -5.88
C LYS A 61 -12.27 -14.45 -6.28
N GLY A 62 -11.48 -15.39 -6.80
CA GLY A 62 -10.12 -15.09 -7.21
C GLY A 62 -9.14 -14.97 -6.06
N ARG A 63 -7.94 -14.45 -6.35
CA ARG A 63 -6.86 -14.27 -5.39
C ARG A 63 -6.39 -12.84 -5.37
N VAL A 64 -5.93 -12.41 -4.19
CA VAL A 64 -5.37 -11.07 -3.98
C VAL A 64 -3.98 -11.22 -3.37
N TRP A 65 -3.01 -10.51 -3.93
CA TRP A 65 -1.67 -10.41 -3.36
C TRP A 65 -1.40 -8.97 -2.96
N LEU A 66 -0.98 -8.78 -1.73
CA LEU A 66 -0.51 -7.49 -1.24
C LEU A 66 1.00 -7.40 -1.51
N ARG A 67 1.41 -6.42 -2.31
CA ARG A 67 2.80 -6.27 -2.74
C ARG A 67 3.60 -5.26 -1.92
N ILE A 68 2.99 -4.65 -0.93
CA ILE A 68 3.65 -3.71 -0.03
C ILE A 68 3.38 -4.12 1.42
N PHE A 69 4.27 -3.72 2.32
CA PHE A 69 4.10 -4.01 3.74
C PHE A 69 4.50 -2.78 4.56
N PRO A 70 3.67 -2.36 5.52
CA PRO A 70 3.95 -1.16 6.32
C PRO A 70 5.05 -1.46 7.35
N ASN A 71 6.29 -1.12 7.00
CA ASN A 71 7.47 -1.45 7.80
C ASN A 71 8.13 -0.23 8.47
N ILE A 72 7.61 0.99 8.23
CA ILE A 72 8.18 2.21 8.79
C ILE A 72 7.29 2.72 9.92
N PRO A 73 7.81 2.83 11.15
CA PRO A 73 7.03 3.37 12.26
C PRO A 73 6.92 4.89 12.17
N VAL A 74 5.73 5.42 12.46
CA VAL A 74 5.50 6.86 12.56
C VAL A 74 5.18 7.19 14.00
N SER A 75 5.91 8.16 14.54
CA SER A 75 5.77 8.60 15.92
C SER A 75 4.91 9.85 15.99
N LYS A 76 4.09 9.94 17.03
CA LYS A 76 3.26 11.12 17.28
C LYS A 76 3.30 11.44 18.77
N LYS A 77 3.51 12.72 19.10
CA LYS A 77 3.42 13.17 20.49
C LYS A 77 1.99 13.60 20.80
N PRO A 78 1.49 13.29 22.02
CA PRO A 78 0.23 13.86 22.45
C PRO A 78 0.26 15.38 22.42
N ILE A 79 -0.88 16.03 22.17
CA ILE A 79 -1.00 17.48 22.12
C ILE A 79 -0.51 18.13 23.42
N GLU A 80 -0.70 17.46 24.55
CA GLU A 80 -0.36 17.95 25.88
C GLU A 80 1.14 17.89 26.19
N VAL A 81 1.93 17.21 25.40
CA VAL A 81 3.37 17.07 25.61
C VAL A 81 4.11 18.21 24.92
N ARG A 82 4.98 18.89 25.68
CA ARG A 82 5.79 19.97 25.15
C ARG A 82 6.77 19.44 24.11
N MET A 83 6.99 20.23 23.07
CA MET A 83 7.98 19.95 22.04
C MET A 83 9.38 19.96 22.67
N GLY A 84 10.29 19.14 22.14
CA GLY A 84 11.69 19.14 22.54
C GLY A 84 12.10 18.07 23.53
N LYS A 85 11.18 17.26 24.05
CA LYS A 85 11.49 16.15 24.97
C LYS A 85 11.74 14.82 24.25
N GLY A 86 12.43 14.88 23.10
CA GLY A 86 12.69 13.67 22.31
C GLY A 86 11.53 13.30 21.40
N LYS A 87 11.75 12.24 20.60
CA LYS A 87 10.77 11.74 19.64
C LYS A 87 9.64 10.99 20.34
N GLY A 88 8.41 11.22 19.91
CA GLY A 88 7.25 10.53 20.44
C GLY A 88 7.30 9.01 20.24
N SER A 89 6.40 8.29 20.91
CA SER A 89 6.29 6.84 20.74
C SER A 89 5.77 6.48 19.36
N PRO A 90 6.18 5.32 18.79
CA PRO A 90 5.58 4.83 17.53
C PRO A 90 4.08 4.63 17.73
N GLU A 91 3.27 5.18 16.82
CA GLU A 91 1.82 5.13 16.91
C GLU A 91 1.20 4.27 15.82
N TYR A 92 1.77 4.33 14.61
CA TYR A 92 1.28 3.56 13.48
C TYR A 92 2.42 3.26 12.50
N TRP A 93 2.13 2.39 11.54
CA TRP A 93 3.09 1.91 10.56
C TRP A 93 2.68 2.32 9.17
N VAL A 94 3.67 2.65 8.34
CA VAL A 94 3.45 3.07 6.96
C VAL A 94 4.41 2.36 6.01
N TYR A 95 4.06 2.36 4.73
CA TYR A 95 4.95 2.02 3.64
C TYR A 95 5.20 3.26 2.79
N ARG A 96 6.45 3.49 2.44
CA ARG A 96 6.84 4.61 1.55
C ARG A 96 6.71 4.14 0.11
N VAL A 97 5.58 4.49 -0.52
CA VAL A 97 5.31 4.10 -1.90
C VAL A 97 6.03 5.04 -2.85
N LYS A 98 6.71 4.45 -3.84
CA LYS A 98 7.33 5.21 -4.94
C LYS A 98 6.45 5.07 -6.19
N PRO A 99 6.44 6.09 -7.09
CA PRO A 99 5.72 5.96 -8.36
C PRO A 99 6.20 4.72 -9.12
N GLY A 100 5.27 3.97 -9.67
CA GLY A 100 5.54 2.73 -10.39
C GLY A 100 5.39 1.46 -9.57
N ARG A 101 5.32 1.56 -8.24
CA ARG A 101 5.19 0.38 -7.38
C ARG A 101 3.80 -0.25 -7.53
N ILE A 102 3.76 -1.56 -7.68
CA ILE A 102 2.51 -2.32 -7.63
C ILE A 102 2.11 -2.49 -6.16
N ILE A 103 0.88 -2.10 -5.83
CA ILE A 103 0.35 -2.17 -4.47
C ILE A 103 -0.38 -3.48 -4.25
N PHE A 104 -1.30 -3.81 -5.14
CA PHE A 104 -2.06 -5.07 -5.12
C PHE A 104 -1.98 -5.75 -6.47
N GLU A 105 -2.05 -7.08 -6.47
CA GLU A 105 -2.31 -7.87 -7.67
C GLU A 105 -3.52 -8.75 -7.42
N ILE A 106 -4.29 -9.00 -8.46
CA ILE A 106 -5.44 -9.91 -8.41
C ILE A 106 -5.42 -10.86 -9.59
N ASP A 107 -6.08 -11.99 -9.42
CA ASP A 107 -6.26 -12.99 -10.48
C ASP A 107 -7.59 -13.70 -10.27
N GLY A 108 -8.08 -14.35 -11.33
CA GLY A 108 -9.30 -15.15 -11.25
C GLY A 108 -10.60 -14.36 -11.43
N VAL A 109 -10.54 -13.12 -11.90
CA VAL A 109 -11.72 -12.29 -12.20
C VAL A 109 -11.56 -11.66 -13.58
N ASN A 110 -12.70 -11.27 -14.20
CA ASN A 110 -12.67 -10.62 -15.51
C ASN A 110 -12.26 -9.15 -15.40
N ASP A 111 -12.03 -8.51 -16.55
CA ASP A 111 -11.55 -7.13 -16.59
C ASP A 111 -12.51 -6.14 -15.93
N ALA A 112 -13.82 -6.30 -16.14
CA ALA A 112 -14.81 -5.40 -15.56
C ALA A 112 -14.82 -5.46 -14.03
N VAL A 113 -14.80 -6.66 -13.48
CA VAL A 113 -14.74 -6.86 -12.01
C VAL A 113 -13.42 -6.35 -11.46
N ALA A 114 -12.31 -6.61 -12.14
CA ALA A 114 -11.00 -6.12 -11.73
C ALA A 114 -10.97 -4.60 -11.66
N LYS A 115 -11.48 -3.92 -12.70
CA LYS A 115 -11.51 -2.47 -12.75
C LYS A 115 -12.33 -1.88 -11.59
N GLU A 116 -13.55 -2.36 -11.39
CA GLU A 116 -14.39 -1.84 -10.33
C GLU A 116 -13.82 -2.14 -8.94
N SER A 117 -13.24 -3.32 -8.75
CA SER A 117 -12.61 -3.69 -7.48
C SER A 117 -11.45 -2.75 -7.16
N PHE A 118 -10.60 -2.46 -8.13
CA PHE A 118 -9.48 -1.55 -7.94
C PHE A 118 -9.93 -0.09 -7.79
N ASP A 119 -10.99 0.33 -8.46
CA ASP A 119 -11.53 1.68 -8.26
C ASP A 119 -12.01 1.86 -6.82
N ARG A 120 -12.64 0.86 -6.25
CA ARG A 120 -13.08 0.88 -4.85
C ARG A 120 -11.90 0.86 -3.88
N ALA A 121 -10.89 0.05 -4.16
CA ALA A 121 -9.67 0.01 -3.35
C ALA A 121 -8.92 1.34 -3.42
N ALA A 122 -8.79 1.91 -4.61
CA ALA A 122 -8.08 3.17 -4.81
C ALA A 122 -8.70 4.33 -4.03
N SER A 123 -10.03 4.32 -3.83
CA SER A 123 -10.72 5.35 -3.05
C SER A 123 -10.29 5.37 -1.58
N LYS A 124 -9.67 4.29 -1.08
CA LYS A 124 -9.16 4.19 0.29
C LYS A 124 -7.69 4.56 0.41
N LEU A 125 -7.03 4.79 -0.71
CA LEU A 125 -5.61 5.13 -0.73
C LEU A 125 -5.42 6.63 -0.93
N PRO A 126 -4.34 7.22 -0.39
CA PRO A 126 -4.11 8.67 -0.47
C PRO A 126 -3.41 9.11 -1.77
N ILE A 127 -3.26 8.22 -2.74
CA ILE A 127 -2.47 8.47 -3.95
C ILE A 127 -3.29 8.16 -5.20
N LYS A 128 -2.86 8.77 -6.30
CA LYS A 128 -3.37 8.39 -7.64
C LYS A 128 -2.76 7.07 -8.05
N THR A 129 -3.58 6.25 -8.66
CA THR A 129 -3.20 4.90 -9.08
C THR A 129 -3.71 4.65 -10.49
N LYS A 130 -3.15 3.63 -11.14
CA LYS A 130 -3.69 3.11 -12.40
C LYS A 130 -3.74 1.60 -12.34
N ILE A 131 -4.62 1.04 -13.14
CA ILE A 131 -4.77 -0.41 -13.27
C ILE A 131 -3.87 -0.86 -14.41
N VAL A 132 -3.03 -1.85 -14.12
CA VAL A 132 -2.18 -2.48 -15.13
C VAL A 132 -2.62 -3.91 -15.34
N LYS A 133 -2.51 -4.38 -16.57
CA LYS A 133 -2.89 -5.72 -16.97
C LYS A 133 -1.66 -6.45 -17.50
N ARG A 134 -1.54 -7.73 -17.18
CA ARG A 134 -0.46 -8.56 -17.70
C ARG A 134 -0.65 -8.71 -19.22
N ASN A 135 0.39 -8.32 -19.97
CA ASN A 135 0.41 -8.59 -21.40
C ASN A 135 0.88 -10.03 -21.62
N LEU A 136 -0.07 -10.87 -22.01
CA LEU A 136 0.25 -12.21 -22.48
C LEU A 136 0.59 -12.11 -23.96
N ASN A 137 1.77 -11.62 -24.27
CA ASN A 137 2.30 -11.71 -25.62
C ASN A 137 2.81 -13.14 -25.81
N LEU A 138 1.96 -13.91 -26.44
CA LEU A 138 2.35 -15.22 -26.92
C LEU A 138 3.13 -15.08 -28.23
#